data_1804b901d5bc6c544f0c510659e695b3
#
_entry.id   1804b901d5bc6c544f0c510659e695b3
#
_cell.length_a   1.000
_cell.length_b   1.000
_cell.length_c   1.000
_cell.angle_alpha   90.00
_cell.angle_beta   90.00
_cell.angle_gamma   90.00
#
_symmetry.space_group_name_H-M   'P 1'
#
loop_
_entity.id
_entity.type
_entity.pdbx_description
1 polymer ?
#
loop_
_entity_poly.entity_id
_entity_poly.type
_entity_poly.pdbx_seq_one_letter_code
_entity_poly.pdbx_strand_id
1 'polypeptide(L)'
;MKPNFTQKVTNWGNFPVVEKEIKSEDTLQKIKDFVQNNNEIIARGNGRCYGDASLSEHIFSTKRLNKLISFDRLNGIIECESGVLLSEILEVIVQQGYFLYVTPGTKFVSVGGAIASDVHGKNHHAEGCFSEYVISFSLLNENGEVLICSRTENTDKFWATIGGMGLTGIILSATFKLKNIETA
;
A
#
# COMPACT_ATOMS: atom_id res chain seq x y z
N MET A 1 -28.32 9.32 11.70
CA MET A 1 -26.98 9.65 11.17
C MET A 1 -25.97 9.46 12.29
N LYS A 2 -24.94 8.66 12.10
CA LYS A 2 -23.80 8.63 13.04
C LYS A 2 -23.06 9.97 12.89
N PRO A 3 -22.64 10.62 13.98
CA PRO A 3 -21.89 11.85 13.87
C PRO A 3 -20.62 11.61 13.07
N ASN A 4 -20.35 12.44 12.06
CA ASN A 4 -19.09 12.42 11.32
C ASN A 4 -18.00 12.86 12.30
N PHE A 5 -17.08 11.94 12.60
CA PHE A 5 -15.99 12.23 13.53
C PHE A 5 -14.80 12.74 12.72
N THR A 6 -14.61 14.04 12.72
CA THR A 6 -13.36 14.64 12.20
C THR A 6 -12.25 14.49 13.23
N GLN A 7 -11.04 14.31 12.75
CA GLN A 7 -9.83 14.24 13.56
C GLN A 7 -8.70 15.03 12.91
N LYS A 8 -7.75 15.45 13.72
CA LYS A 8 -6.51 16.04 13.18
C LYS A 8 -5.68 14.95 12.51
N VAL A 9 -5.36 15.18 11.24
CA VAL A 9 -4.61 14.25 10.39
C VAL A 9 -3.37 14.96 9.86
N THR A 10 -2.25 14.28 9.97
CA THR A 10 -0.98 14.72 9.42
C THR A 10 -0.16 13.52 8.97
N ASN A 11 0.86 13.74 8.16
CA ASN A 11 1.83 12.74 7.75
C ASN A 11 3.09 12.79 8.60
N TRP A 12 4.15 12.07 8.23
CA TRP A 12 5.38 11.94 9.01
C TRP A 12 6.02 13.28 9.40
N GLY A 13 5.99 14.27 8.49
CA GLY A 13 6.56 15.59 8.72
C GLY A 13 5.76 16.50 9.66
N ASN A 14 4.59 16.06 10.15
CA ASN A 14 3.67 16.82 11.00
C ASN A 14 3.17 18.14 10.38
N PHE A 15 3.31 18.31 9.06
CA PHE A 15 2.81 19.44 8.29
C PHE A 15 2.51 19.00 6.85
N PRO A 16 1.34 19.41 6.27
CA PRO A 16 0.26 20.17 6.91
C PRO A 16 -0.53 19.33 7.93
N VAL A 17 -1.30 20.00 8.78
CA VAL A 17 -2.29 19.40 9.67
C VAL A 17 -3.67 19.78 9.17
N VAL A 18 -4.51 18.80 8.89
CA VAL A 18 -5.88 19.00 8.41
C VAL A 18 -6.88 18.36 9.38
N GLU A 19 -8.09 18.90 9.44
CA GLU A 19 -9.19 18.25 10.16
C GLU A 19 -10.09 17.55 9.14
N LYS A 20 -10.06 16.22 9.15
CA LYS A 20 -10.77 15.38 8.19
C LYS A 20 -11.39 14.16 8.84
N GLU A 21 -12.45 13.67 8.21
CA GLU A 21 -12.96 12.34 8.47
C GLU A 21 -12.10 11.32 7.71
N ILE A 22 -11.69 10.25 8.40
CA ILE A 22 -11.02 9.12 7.76
C ILE A 22 -11.98 7.96 7.72
N LYS A 23 -12.35 7.53 6.53
CA LYS A 23 -13.14 6.30 6.32
C LYS A 23 -12.22 5.10 6.24
N SER A 24 -12.68 4.00 6.82
CA SER A 24 -11.97 2.71 6.75
C SER A 24 -13.01 1.60 6.67
N GLU A 25 -12.92 0.81 5.61
CA GLU A 25 -13.82 -0.31 5.34
C GLU A 25 -13.00 -1.57 5.04
N ASP A 26 -13.60 -2.73 5.23
CA ASP A 26 -12.96 -4.04 5.10
C ASP A 26 -13.63 -4.95 4.05
N THR A 27 -14.71 -4.48 3.45
CA THR A 27 -15.40 -5.22 2.39
C THR A 27 -15.32 -4.45 1.09
N LEU A 28 -15.08 -5.17 0.00
CA LEU A 28 -14.93 -4.58 -1.34
C LEU A 28 -16.15 -3.72 -1.72
N GLN A 29 -17.38 -4.18 -1.41
CA GLN A 29 -18.56 -3.42 -1.75
C GLN A 29 -18.58 -2.05 -1.08
N LYS A 30 -18.29 -1.97 0.22
CA LYS A 30 -18.26 -0.68 0.94
C LYS A 30 -17.15 0.24 0.47
N ILE A 31 -16.02 -0.33 0.05
CA ILE A 31 -14.92 0.46 -0.54
C ILE A 31 -15.36 1.03 -1.89
N LYS A 32 -16.02 0.23 -2.73
CA LYS A 32 -16.63 0.69 -3.99
C LYS A 32 -17.65 1.79 -3.76
N ASP A 33 -18.56 1.59 -2.80
CA ASP A 33 -19.58 2.58 -2.44
C ASP A 33 -18.91 3.90 -2.00
N PHE A 34 -17.82 3.83 -1.24
CA PHE A 34 -17.05 5.02 -0.86
C PHE A 34 -16.47 5.73 -2.08
N VAL A 35 -15.85 5.00 -3.01
CA VAL A 35 -15.27 5.57 -4.24
C VAL A 35 -16.35 6.21 -5.11
N GLN A 36 -17.49 5.55 -5.29
CA GLN A 36 -18.56 6.05 -6.17
C GLN A 36 -19.32 7.24 -5.61
N ASN A 37 -19.33 7.41 -4.28
CA ASN A 37 -20.07 8.49 -3.62
C ASN A 37 -19.20 9.70 -3.24
N ASN A 38 -17.91 9.69 -3.57
CA ASN A 38 -17.00 10.79 -3.24
C ASN A 38 -16.10 11.14 -4.42
N ASN A 39 -15.71 12.41 -4.49
CA ASN A 39 -14.68 12.91 -5.38
C ASN A 39 -13.42 13.24 -4.56
N GLU A 40 -12.29 13.50 -5.23
CA GLU A 40 -11.05 13.91 -4.57
C GLU A 40 -10.61 12.96 -3.44
N ILE A 41 -10.61 11.67 -3.75
CA ILE A 41 -10.25 10.61 -2.81
C ILE A 41 -8.74 10.40 -2.82
N ILE A 42 -8.18 10.14 -1.63
CA ILE A 42 -6.83 9.61 -1.49
C ILE A 42 -6.80 8.38 -0.59
N ALA A 43 -6.07 7.36 -1.01
CA ALA A 43 -5.76 6.22 -0.13
C ALA A 43 -4.69 6.60 0.89
N ARG A 44 -4.88 6.18 2.15
CA ARG A 44 -3.96 6.43 3.24
C ARG A 44 -3.62 5.12 3.96
N GLY A 45 -2.36 4.73 3.92
CA GLY A 45 -1.83 3.65 4.74
C GLY A 45 -1.51 4.13 6.16
N ASN A 46 -0.28 3.96 6.60
CA ASN A 46 0.14 4.34 7.96
C ASN A 46 0.64 5.80 8.09
N GLY A 47 0.46 6.63 7.04
CA GLY A 47 0.82 8.06 7.06
C GLY A 47 2.33 8.32 7.23
N ARG A 48 3.18 7.47 6.64
CA ARG A 48 4.65 7.60 6.70
C ARG A 48 5.24 8.39 5.54
N CYS A 49 4.41 8.97 4.68
CA CYS A 49 4.81 9.91 3.64
C CYS A 49 5.08 11.32 4.21
N TYR A 50 5.74 12.14 3.41
CA TYR A 50 5.98 13.55 3.71
C TYR A 50 4.89 14.43 3.10
N GLY A 51 4.81 15.68 3.57
CA GLY A 51 3.89 16.68 3.04
C GLY A 51 2.43 16.23 3.10
N ASP A 52 1.70 16.47 2.04
CA ASP A 52 0.26 16.23 1.88
C ASP A 52 -0.09 14.96 1.09
N ALA A 53 0.87 14.15 0.69
CA ALA A 53 0.71 13.04 -0.27
C ALA A 53 -0.44 12.06 0.04
N SER A 54 -0.86 11.90 1.31
CA SER A 54 -2.00 11.08 1.69
C SER A 54 -3.12 11.88 2.38
N LEU A 55 -3.24 13.14 2.03
CA LEU A 55 -4.27 14.06 2.51
C LEU A 55 -5.08 14.60 1.32
N SER A 56 -6.39 14.59 1.45
CA SER A 56 -7.33 15.10 0.45
C SER A 56 -8.66 15.44 1.11
N GLU A 57 -9.66 15.81 0.31
CA GLU A 57 -11.02 16.05 0.82
C GLU A 57 -11.59 14.78 1.45
N HIS A 58 -11.47 13.64 0.77
CA HIS A 58 -11.92 12.35 1.25
C HIS A 58 -10.74 11.38 1.42
N ILE A 59 -10.49 10.97 2.67
CA ILE A 59 -9.38 10.08 3.01
C ILE A 59 -9.91 8.68 3.28
N PHE A 60 -9.44 7.69 2.49
CA PHE A 60 -9.71 6.28 2.71
C PHE A 60 -8.52 5.60 3.39
N SER A 61 -8.68 5.14 4.62
CA SER A 61 -7.64 4.39 5.32
C SER A 61 -7.65 2.92 4.91
N THR A 62 -6.52 2.44 4.42
CA THR A 62 -6.33 1.02 4.07
C THR A 62 -5.98 0.15 5.27
N LYS A 63 -5.92 0.67 6.48
CA LYS A 63 -5.49 -0.07 7.68
C LYS A 63 -6.34 -1.31 8.01
N ARG A 64 -7.58 -1.40 7.53
CA ARG A 64 -8.43 -2.58 7.69
C ARG A 64 -8.24 -3.62 6.59
N LEU A 65 -7.50 -3.29 5.54
CA LEU A 65 -7.02 -4.21 4.53
C LEU A 65 -5.67 -4.77 5.00
N ASN A 66 -5.69 -5.63 6.00
CA ASN A 66 -4.49 -6.04 6.74
C ASN A 66 -4.26 -7.55 6.82
N LYS A 67 -4.81 -8.31 5.86
CA LYS A 67 -4.64 -9.76 5.82
C LYS A 67 -3.41 -10.16 5.02
N LEU A 68 -2.64 -11.10 5.55
CA LEU A 68 -1.74 -11.93 4.77
C LEU A 68 -2.59 -12.98 4.05
N ILE A 69 -2.58 -12.97 2.73
CA ILE A 69 -3.45 -13.83 1.90
C ILE A 69 -2.77 -15.17 1.63
N SER A 70 -1.53 -15.13 1.14
CA SER A 70 -0.76 -16.34 0.86
C SER A 70 0.74 -16.12 1.00
N PHE A 71 1.48 -17.20 1.29
CA PHE A 71 2.92 -17.22 1.27
C PHE A 71 3.43 -18.51 0.62
N ASP A 72 3.92 -18.40 -0.61
CA ASP A 72 4.60 -19.49 -1.30
C ASP A 72 6.07 -19.54 -0.85
N ARG A 73 6.33 -20.44 0.08
CA ARG A 73 7.67 -20.64 0.67
C ARG A 73 8.66 -21.29 -0.29
N LEU A 74 8.20 -21.95 -1.35
CA LEU A 74 9.11 -22.57 -2.31
C LEU A 74 9.70 -21.55 -3.25
N ASN A 75 8.88 -20.58 -3.67
CA ASN A 75 9.26 -19.56 -4.63
C ASN A 75 9.57 -18.20 -3.99
N GLY A 76 9.38 -18.05 -2.67
CA GLY A 76 9.58 -16.79 -1.97
C GLY A 76 8.62 -15.70 -2.45
N ILE A 77 7.34 -16.04 -2.62
CA ILE A 77 6.31 -15.09 -3.09
C ILE A 77 5.27 -14.91 -1.99
N ILE A 78 4.95 -13.67 -1.69
CA ILE A 78 3.91 -13.32 -0.73
C ILE A 78 2.81 -12.50 -1.39
N GLU A 79 1.57 -12.76 -0.99
CA GLU A 79 0.40 -11.96 -1.32
C GLU A 79 -0.25 -11.45 -0.04
N CYS A 80 -0.54 -10.16 0.01
CA CYS A 80 -1.19 -9.55 1.15
C CYS A 80 -2.05 -8.35 0.75
N GLU A 81 -2.94 -7.94 1.63
CA GLU A 81 -3.71 -6.72 1.49
C GLU A 81 -2.82 -5.48 1.68
N SER A 82 -3.21 -4.36 1.07
CA SER A 82 -2.39 -3.15 0.92
C SER A 82 -2.07 -2.42 2.23
N GLY A 83 -2.88 -2.61 3.26
CA GLY A 83 -2.69 -2.00 4.58
C GLY A 83 -1.72 -2.76 5.48
N VAL A 84 -1.34 -4.00 5.13
CA VAL A 84 -0.33 -4.77 5.86
C VAL A 84 0.97 -3.98 5.94
N LEU A 85 1.57 -3.90 7.12
CA LEU A 85 2.84 -3.21 7.31
C LEU A 85 4.02 -4.12 6.98
N LEU A 86 5.11 -3.53 6.49
CA LEU A 86 6.35 -4.28 6.25
C LEU A 86 6.87 -4.95 7.55
N SER A 87 6.60 -4.36 8.72
CA SER A 87 6.92 -4.96 10.01
C SER A 87 6.18 -6.28 10.26
N GLU A 88 4.89 -6.33 9.91
CA GLU A 88 4.06 -7.53 10.09
C GLU A 88 4.50 -8.65 9.14
N ILE A 89 4.87 -8.28 7.92
CA ILE A 89 5.46 -9.24 6.97
C ILE A 89 6.77 -9.81 7.50
N LEU A 90 7.67 -8.96 8.00
CA LEU A 90 8.96 -9.38 8.55
C LEU A 90 8.81 -10.37 9.72
N GLU A 91 7.82 -10.18 10.59
CA GLU A 91 7.53 -11.10 11.70
C GLU A 91 7.20 -12.52 11.23
N VAL A 92 6.59 -12.65 10.05
CA VAL A 92 6.24 -13.94 9.45
C VAL A 92 7.40 -14.55 8.66
N ILE A 93 8.04 -13.74 7.78
CA ILE A 93 8.95 -14.27 6.76
C ILE A 93 10.37 -14.53 7.29
N VAL A 94 10.86 -13.76 8.27
CA VAL A 94 12.25 -13.91 8.76
C VAL A 94 12.47 -15.28 9.36
N GLN A 95 11.56 -15.78 10.15
CA GLN A 95 11.60 -17.12 10.73
C GLN A 95 11.53 -18.25 9.69
N GLN A 96 11.15 -17.90 8.45
CA GLN A 96 11.03 -18.82 7.32
C GLN A 96 12.23 -18.74 6.36
N GLY A 97 13.27 -17.97 6.70
CA GLY A 97 14.46 -17.80 5.88
C GLY A 97 14.31 -16.76 4.76
N TYR A 98 13.40 -15.82 4.91
CA TYR A 98 13.14 -14.77 3.92
C TYR A 98 13.26 -13.38 4.49
N PHE A 99 13.56 -12.42 3.62
CA PHE A 99 13.60 -10.99 3.92
C PHE A 99 13.02 -10.18 2.77
N LEU A 100 12.80 -8.89 2.98
CA LEU A 100 12.42 -7.97 1.91
C LEU A 100 13.67 -7.60 1.10
N TYR A 101 13.55 -7.54 -0.22
CA TYR A 101 14.62 -7.03 -1.08
C TYR A 101 14.91 -5.56 -0.79
N VAL A 102 13.85 -4.77 -0.58
CA VAL A 102 13.94 -3.33 -0.34
C VAL A 102 13.34 -2.99 1.01
N THR A 103 14.11 -2.27 1.82
CA THR A 103 13.69 -1.80 3.14
C THR A 103 13.87 -0.28 3.23
N PRO A 104 12.77 0.49 3.21
CA PRO A 104 12.83 1.94 3.40
C PRO A 104 13.28 2.31 4.82
N GLY A 105 13.42 3.59 5.11
CA GLY A 105 13.92 4.11 6.39
C GLY A 105 13.11 3.68 7.63
N THR A 106 11.93 3.10 7.45
CA THR A 106 11.10 2.54 8.52
C THR A 106 10.32 1.31 8.05
N LYS A 107 10.17 0.33 8.93
CA LYS A 107 9.35 -0.87 8.70
C LYS A 107 7.84 -0.62 8.85
N PHE A 108 7.43 0.55 9.32
CA PHE A 108 6.03 0.90 9.57
C PHE A 108 5.32 1.50 8.35
N VAL A 109 5.84 1.26 7.17
CA VAL A 109 5.19 1.56 5.88
C VAL A 109 4.25 0.44 5.53
N SER A 110 3.06 0.75 5.01
CA SER A 110 2.14 -0.25 4.46
C SER A 110 2.56 -0.68 3.05
N VAL A 111 2.19 -1.89 2.64
CA VAL A 111 2.52 -2.43 1.30
C VAL A 111 1.99 -1.52 0.19
N GLY A 112 0.72 -1.08 0.27
CA GLY A 112 0.17 -0.14 -0.71
C GLY A 112 0.92 1.18 -0.75
N GLY A 113 1.36 1.70 0.42
CA GLY A 113 2.19 2.89 0.50
C GLY A 113 3.60 2.68 -0.07
N ALA A 114 4.18 1.50 0.13
CA ALA A 114 5.49 1.15 -0.44
C ALA A 114 5.45 1.13 -1.97
N ILE A 115 4.38 0.60 -2.57
CA ILE A 115 4.17 0.59 -4.02
C ILE A 115 3.88 2.00 -4.54
N ALA A 116 2.94 2.71 -3.91
CA ALA A 116 2.53 4.04 -4.33
C ALA A 116 3.66 5.09 -4.28
N SER A 117 4.65 4.89 -3.44
CA SER A 117 5.84 5.76 -3.34
C SER A 117 7.08 5.17 -4.02
N ASP A 118 6.96 3.98 -4.61
CA ASP A 118 8.09 3.19 -5.13
C ASP A 118 9.30 3.26 -4.22
N VAL A 119 9.11 2.85 -2.98
CA VAL A 119 10.12 3.08 -1.93
C VAL A 119 11.44 2.39 -2.27
N HIS A 120 12.52 3.02 -1.85
CA HIS A 120 13.86 2.45 -1.96
C HIS A 120 14.56 2.41 -0.59
N GLY A 121 15.58 1.60 -0.47
CA GLY A 121 16.42 1.48 0.71
C GLY A 121 17.82 2.02 0.52
N LYS A 122 18.66 1.89 1.54
CA LYS A 122 20.08 2.24 1.45
C LYS A 122 20.85 1.35 0.46
N ASN A 123 20.29 0.21 0.10
CA ASN A 123 20.82 -0.75 -0.87
C ASN A 123 20.29 -0.54 -2.31
N HIS A 124 19.65 0.60 -2.60
CA HIS A 124 18.97 0.85 -3.87
C HIS A 124 19.89 0.74 -5.11
N HIS A 125 21.16 1.02 -4.97
CA HIS A 125 22.14 0.88 -6.07
C HIS A 125 22.43 -0.57 -6.44
N ALA A 126 22.09 -1.53 -5.58
CA ALA A 126 22.20 -2.97 -5.86
C ALA A 126 20.85 -3.62 -6.11
N GLU A 127 19.81 -3.25 -5.33
CA GLU A 127 18.51 -3.91 -5.33
C GLU A 127 17.42 -3.06 -6.02
N GLY A 128 17.68 -1.82 -6.41
CA GLY A 128 16.69 -0.95 -7.04
C GLY A 128 15.59 -0.49 -6.07
N CYS A 129 14.40 -0.31 -6.60
CA CYS A 129 13.21 0.11 -5.89
C CYS A 129 12.26 -1.06 -5.60
N PHE A 130 11.23 -0.81 -4.81
CA PHE A 130 10.27 -1.84 -4.40
C PHE A 130 9.54 -2.47 -5.60
N SER A 131 9.28 -1.67 -6.64
CA SER A 131 8.64 -2.09 -7.89
C SER A 131 9.36 -3.21 -8.62
N GLU A 132 10.67 -3.35 -8.47
CA GLU A 132 11.43 -4.44 -9.12
C GLU A 132 10.93 -5.83 -8.68
N TYR A 133 10.40 -5.92 -7.48
CA TYR A 133 9.96 -7.15 -6.86
C TYR A 133 8.44 -7.33 -6.86
N VAL A 134 7.66 -6.30 -7.24
CA VAL A 134 6.21 -6.38 -7.38
C VAL A 134 5.87 -7.21 -8.63
N ILE A 135 5.10 -8.27 -8.42
CA ILE A 135 4.58 -9.13 -9.49
C ILE A 135 3.28 -8.55 -10.03
N SER A 136 2.34 -8.25 -9.13
CA SER A 136 1.03 -7.69 -9.47
C SER A 136 0.39 -7.01 -8.26
N PHE A 137 -0.64 -6.24 -8.50
CA PHE A 137 -1.54 -5.74 -7.48
C PHE A 137 -2.96 -5.58 -8.02
N SER A 138 -3.94 -5.62 -7.11
CA SER A 138 -5.33 -5.29 -7.41
C SER A 138 -5.56 -3.81 -7.13
N LEU A 139 -6.03 -3.07 -8.14
CA LEU A 139 -6.31 -1.63 -8.07
C LEU A 139 -7.81 -1.39 -8.23
N LEU A 140 -8.42 -0.72 -7.27
CA LEU A 140 -9.77 -0.17 -7.40
C LEU A 140 -9.66 1.24 -8.00
N ASN A 141 -10.17 1.40 -9.22
CA ASN A 141 -10.12 2.66 -9.95
C ASN A 141 -11.29 3.61 -9.58
N GLU A 142 -11.29 4.80 -10.15
CA GLU A 142 -12.31 5.84 -9.97
C GLU A 142 -13.72 5.42 -10.41
N ASN A 143 -13.85 4.43 -11.31
CA ASN A 143 -15.13 3.89 -11.79
C ASN A 143 -15.70 2.78 -10.88
N GLY A 144 -14.98 2.42 -9.80
CA GLY A 144 -15.38 1.29 -8.94
C GLY A 144 -15.05 -0.08 -9.53
N GLU A 145 -14.19 -0.14 -10.55
CA GLU A 145 -13.71 -1.39 -11.15
C GLU A 145 -12.44 -1.86 -10.47
N VAL A 146 -12.32 -3.16 -10.29
CA VAL A 146 -11.10 -3.79 -9.76
C VAL A 146 -10.28 -4.29 -10.94
N LEU A 147 -9.10 -3.74 -11.12
CA LEU A 147 -8.15 -4.12 -12.16
C LEU A 147 -6.98 -4.89 -11.56
N ILE A 148 -6.61 -5.99 -12.20
CA ILE A 148 -5.33 -6.65 -11.91
C ILE A 148 -4.26 -5.95 -12.75
N CYS A 149 -3.28 -5.39 -12.07
CA CYS A 149 -2.19 -4.64 -12.70
C CYS A 149 -0.87 -5.41 -12.52
N SER A 150 -0.16 -5.60 -13.64
CA SER A 150 1.14 -6.28 -13.67
C SER A 150 1.98 -5.73 -14.82
N ARG A 151 3.19 -6.27 -14.99
CA ARG A 151 4.05 -5.92 -16.15
C ARG A 151 3.47 -6.37 -17.50
N THR A 152 2.46 -7.24 -17.51
CA THR A 152 1.85 -7.81 -18.72
C THR A 152 0.34 -7.59 -18.81
N GLU A 153 -0.31 -7.15 -17.74
CA GLU A 153 -1.74 -6.89 -17.69
C GLU A 153 -1.99 -5.50 -17.08
N ASN A 154 -2.82 -4.69 -17.74
CA ASN A 154 -3.06 -3.29 -17.37
C ASN A 154 -1.75 -2.52 -17.12
N THR A 155 -0.77 -2.70 -18.02
CA THR A 155 0.62 -2.24 -17.85
C THR A 155 0.71 -0.73 -17.63
N ASP A 156 -0.10 0.06 -18.31
CA ASP A 156 -0.12 1.52 -18.14
C ASP A 156 -0.57 1.91 -16.72
N LYS A 157 -1.61 1.23 -16.20
CA LYS A 157 -2.07 1.43 -14.83
C LYS A 157 -1.03 0.92 -13.81
N PHE A 158 -0.35 -0.19 -14.12
CA PHE A 158 0.73 -0.71 -13.28
C PHE A 158 1.81 0.34 -13.07
N TRP A 159 2.37 0.89 -14.16
CA TRP A 159 3.45 1.86 -14.07
C TRP A 159 3.00 3.23 -13.55
N ALA A 160 1.78 3.66 -13.87
CA ALA A 160 1.22 4.90 -13.33
C ALA A 160 0.96 4.84 -11.81
N THR A 161 0.71 3.65 -11.26
CA THR A 161 0.44 3.45 -9.83
C THR A 161 1.73 3.38 -9.02
N ILE A 162 2.78 2.75 -9.59
CA ILE A 162 4.11 2.70 -8.97
C ILE A 162 4.69 4.11 -8.92
N GLY A 163 4.96 4.60 -7.71
CA GLY A 163 5.41 5.99 -7.52
C GLY A 163 4.33 7.05 -7.80
N GLY A 164 3.09 6.63 -8.11
CA GLY A 164 1.97 7.53 -8.43
C GLY A 164 1.28 8.16 -7.21
N MET A 165 1.85 8.00 -6.02
CA MET A 165 1.43 8.63 -4.75
C MET A 165 -0.04 8.39 -4.38
N GLY A 166 -0.66 7.31 -4.91
CA GLY A 166 -2.05 6.95 -4.63
C GLY A 166 -3.08 7.70 -5.49
N LEU A 167 -2.64 8.44 -6.53
CA LEU A 167 -3.53 9.23 -7.40
C LEU A 167 -4.25 8.39 -8.46
N THR A 168 -3.89 7.13 -8.64
CA THR A 168 -4.47 6.24 -9.66
C THR A 168 -5.63 5.39 -9.15
N GLY A 169 -5.86 5.38 -7.83
CA GLY A 169 -6.88 4.57 -7.19
C GLY A 169 -6.42 3.96 -5.87
N ILE A 170 -7.19 3.03 -5.35
CA ILE A 170 -6.92 2.34 -4.08
C ILE A 170 -6.33 0.96 -4.38
N ILE A 171 -5.07 0.72 -4.01
CA ILE A 171 -4.48 -0.63 -4.04
C ILE A 171 -5.19 -1.45 -2.96
N LEU A 172 -5.75 -2.60 -3.35
CA LEU A 172 -6.46 -3.51 -2.44
C LEU A 172 -5.53 -4.59 -1.89
N SER A 173 -4.80 -5.26 -2.77
CA SER A 173 -3.83 -6.31 -2.44
C SER A 173 -2.63 -6.24 -3.37
N ALA A 174 -1.53 -6.88 -3.00
CA ALA A 174 -0.34 -6.99 -3.84
C ALA A 174 0.38 -8.32 -3.63
N THR A 175 1.00 -8.79 -4.72
CA THR A 175 1.87 -9.97 -4.77
C THR A 175 3.28 -9.53 -5.13
N PHE A 176 4.27 -9.95 -4.36
CA PHE A 176 5.66 -9.57 -4.58
C PHE A 176 6.65 -10.66 -4.10
N LYS A 177 7.90 -10.56 -4.60
CA LYS A 177 8.98 -11.49 -4.30
C LYS A 177 9.68 -11.12 -3.01
N LEU A 178 10.15 -12.14 -2.32
CA LEU A 178 10.97 -12.08 -1.11
C LEU A 178 12.38 -12.59 -1.40
N LYS A 179 13.34 -12.03 -0.73
CA LYS A 179 14.75 -12.44 -0.80
C LYS A 179 14.99 -13.61 0.14
N ASN A 180 15.56 -14.69 -0.38
CA ASN A 180 16.04 -15.78 0.46
C ASN A 180 17.26 -15.28 1.26
N ILE A 181 17.33 -15.62 2.54
CA ILE A 181 18.46 -15.30 3.42
C ILE A 181 18.95 -16.55 4.12
N GLU A 182 20.25 -16.58 4.38
CA GLU A 182 20.82 -17.55 5.26
C GLU A 182 20.37 -17.24 6.70
N THR A 183 19.87 -18.25 7.40
CA THR A 183 19.57 -18.12 8.83
C THR A 183 20.87 -18.01 9.60
N ALA A 184 20.97 -16.99 10.44
CA ALA A 184 22.09 -16.86 11.37
C ALA A 184 22.01 -17.93 12.48
#